data_bbbeebf1c6c628cdf1ccb3ec5d6b552b
#
_entry.id   bbbeebf1c6c628cdf1ccb3ec5d6b552b
#
_cell.length_a   1.000
_cell.length_b   1.000
_cell.length_c   1.000
_cell.angle_alpha   90.00
_cell.angle_beta   90.00
_cell.angle_gamma   90.00
#
_symmetry.space_group_name_H-M   'P 1'
#
loop_
_entity.id
_entity.type
_entity.pdbx_description
1 polymer ?
#
loop_
_entity_poly.entity_id
_entity_poly.type
_entity_poly.pdbx_seq_one_letter_code
_entity_poly.pdbx_strand_id
1 'polypeptide(L)'
;MNSMSYELTPVNLPEGSELRREPPRPKASRQDNYDELFDYHMVFADVFVDRGELVAVGAPPLNLEKEILEASYRLDGRKIAPPIVEQRSLCAVYSFHEQANEGSVLEIEGLGGQLVTRVAGNQSPFFAGKDVLLALQKDNDLEWIAYWALHHSLVSGVNAILLYDNGSASYSVEDLQVTLEQVPGIDRVMVCSSNCPFGPTGGPDGIWDSNYGQLVHYEHARRFALRESRSILVNDIDEIIGSGRAANVVNRLLDSPQAAIGIPRVNVLNILRPGYGEDDVRAHNVYGYVRSARPKLHGKYAVKTQEMTESAQLNVHLIRNTRFEKIDEREFICGNFVGVSKTWRTGRFDTRRNVLLDGRIEAELETMLTESMDSIAGEWEDLRHIFCLLYTSDAA
;
A
#
# COMPACT_ATOMS: atom_id res chain seq x y z
N MET A 1 -12.91 15.89 11.36
CA MET A 1 -12.21 14.70 10.91
C MET A 1 -10.99 14.51 11.79
N ASN A 2 -10.61 13.30 12.18
CA ASN A 2 -9.36 13.08 12.89
C ASN A 2 -8.35 12.56 11.87
N SER A 3 -7.30 13.32 11.66
CA SER A 3 -6.20 12.97 10.79
C SER A 3 -4.88 13.03 11.54
N MET A 4 -3.91 12.28 11.08
CA MET A 4 -2.53 12.29 11.60
C MET A 4 -1.53 11.91 10.51
N SER A 5 -0.32 12.40 10.65
CA SER A 5 0.84 11.92 9.91
C SER A 5 1.77 11.13 10.83
N TYR A 6 2.47 10.19 10.25
CA TYR A 6 3.50 9.40 10.92
C TYR A 6 4.70 9.24 9.99
N GLU A 7 5.91 9.43 10.50
CA GLU A 7 7.13 9.20 9.74
C GLU A 7 7.81 7.93 10.26
N LEU A 8 8.02 6.95 9.38
CA LEU A 8 8.78 5.75 9.72
C LEU A 8 10.22 6.14 10.03
N THR A 9 10.77 5.54 11.09
CA THR A 9 12.14 5.79 11.52
C THR A 9 13.04 4.58 11.22
N PRO A 10 13.61 4.47 10.02
CA PRO A 10 14.38 3.31 9.64
C PRO A 10 15.70 3.23 10.41
N VAL A 11 16.05 2.01 10.82
CA VAL A 11 17.35 1.67 11.38
C VAL A 11 18.22 1.14 10.26
N ASN A 12 19.23 1.91 9.89
CA ASN A 12 20.14 1.56 8.80
C ASN A 12 21.53 1.16 9.36
N LEU A 13 22.23 0.29 8.64
CA LEU A 13 23.66 0.05 8.89
C LEU A 13 24.43 1.37 8.78
N PRO A 14 25.51 1.56 9.57
CA PRO A 14 26.26 2.80 9.55
C PRO A 14 26.82 3.13 8.16
N GLU A 15 26.86 4.40 7.83
CA GLU A 15 27.49 4.87 6.60
C GLU A 15 28.96 4.43 6.54
N GLY A 16 29.39 3.85 5.42
CA GLY A 16 30.74 3.31 5.25
C GLY A 16 30.96 1.92 5.88
N SER A 17 29.94 1.29 6.46
CA SER A 17 30.03 -0.10 6.93
C SER A 17 30.35 -1.05 5.78
N GLU A 18 31.27 -1.98 6.01
CA GLU A 18 31.50 -3.10 5.08
C GLU A 18 30.34 -4.10 5.09
N LEU A 19 29.55 -4.11 6.16
CA LEU A 19 28.35 -4.93 6.29
C LEU A 19 27.24 -4.35 5.42
N ARG A 20 26.64 -5.19 4.57
CA ARG A 20 25.51 -4.84 3.72
C ARG A 20 24.67 -6.05 3.36
N ARG A 21 23.41 -5.83 3.04
CA ARG A 21 22.54 -6.89 2.52
C ARG A 21 23.03 -7.32 1.13
N GLU A 22 23.10 -8.61 0.90
CA GLU A 22 23.45 -9.17 -0.40
C GLU A 22 22.21 -9.42 -1.26
N PRO A 23 22.21 -8.94 -2.54
CA PRO A 23 21.09 -9.16 -3.43
C PRO A 23 20.86 -10.66 -3.72
N PRO A 24 19.62 -11.16 -3.60
CA PRO A 24 19.31 -12.55 -3.91
C PRO A 24 19.36 -12.84 -5.41
N ARG A 25 19.13 -11.79 -6.26
CA ARG A 25 19.12 -11.95 -7.71
C ARG A 25 20.53 -12.10 -8.27
N PRO A 26 20.80 -13.16 -9.04
CA PRO A 26 22.09 -13.33 -9.71
C PRO A 26 22.42 -12.12 -10.58
N LYS A 27 23.69 -11.72 -10.59
CA LYS A 27 24.15 -10.51 -11.31
C LYS A 27 23.76 -10.52 -12.80
N ALA A 28 23.77 -11.70 -13.45
CA ALA A 28 23.40 -11.84 -14.86
C ALA A 28 21.89 -11.60 -15.14
N SER A 29 21.04 -11.66 -14.13
CA SER A 29 19.58 -11.46 -14.24
C SER A 29 19.14 -10.11 -13.68
N ARG A 30 20.08 -9.21 -13.33
CA ARG A 30 19.75 -7.86 -12.85
C ARG A 30 19.51 -6.93 -14.03
N GLN A 31 18.49 -6.06 -13.91
CA GLN A 31 18.31 -4.92 -14.80
C GLN A 31 19.38 -3.84 -14.50
N ASP A 32 19.59 -2.92 -15.44
CA ASP A 32 20.66 -1.91 -15.38
C ASP A 32 20.62 -1.07 -14.08
N ASN A 33 19.42 -0.70 -13.61
CA ASN A 33 19.22 0.10 -12.40
C ASN A 33 18.96 -0.73 -11.13
N TYR A 34 19.23 -2.03 -11.16
CA TYR A 34 18.95 -2.92 -10.03
C TYR A 34 19.66 -2.49 -8.74
N ASP A 35 20.97 -2.24 -8.86
CA ASP A 35 21.82 -1.92 -7.72
C ASP A 35 21.53 -0.51 -7.14
N GLU A 36 20.91 0.39 -7.91
CA GLU A 36 20.45 1.70 -7.45
C GLU A 36 19.14 1.60 -6.64
N LEU A 37 18.29 0.62 -6.98
CA LEU A 37 16.99 0.42 -6.35
C LEU A 37 17.01 -0.57 -5.19
N PHE A 38 18.04 -1.41 -5.10
CA PHE A 38 18.13 -2.45 -4.08
C PHE A 38 18.49 -1.86 -2.71
N ASP A 39 17.78 -2.31 -1.68
CA ASP A 39 18.04 -1.92 -0.30
C ASP A 39 19.22 -2.70 0.30
N TYR A 40 20.37 -2.07 0.35
CA TYR A 40 21.60 -2.64 0.93
C TYR A 40 21.73 -2.45 2.43
N HIS A 41 21.08 -1.45 3.02
CA HIS A 41 21.48 -0.91 4.33
C HIS A 41 20.40 -0.94 5.41
N MET A 42 19.12 -0.95 5.06
CA MET A 42 18.06 -0.91 6.07
C MET A 42 17.96 -2.23 6.83
N VAL A 43 18.16 -2.18 8.14
CA VAL A 43 17.98 -3.33 9.04
C VAL A 43 16.50 -3.46 9.41
N PHE A 44 15.92 -2.38 9.94
CA PHE A 44 14.51 -2.27 10.25
C PHE A 44 13.91 -1.06 9.55
N ALA A 45 12.72 -1.18 9.02
CA ALA A 45 11.97 -0.06 8.46
C ALA A 45 11.34 0.79 9.56
N ASP A 46 10.98 0.15 10.67
CA ASP A 46 10.49 0.80 11.86
C ASP A 46 10.58 -0.11 13.08
N VAL A 47 10.59 0.50 14.29
CA VAL A 47 10.61 -0.19 15.59
C VAL A 47 9.48 0.38 16.45
N PHE A 48 8.56 -0.45 16.88
CA PHE A 48 7.34 0.00 17.54
C PHE A 48 6.83 -1.01 18.58
N VAL A 49 5.83 -0.59 19.35
CA VAL A 49 5.11 -1.45 20.27
C VAL A 49 4.00 -2.19 19.52
N ASP A 50 3.99 -3.51 19.57
CA ASP A 50 2.89 -4.36 19.11
C ASP A 50 2.37 -5.20 20.27
N ARG A 51 1.13 -4.97 20.71
CA ARG A 51 0.51 -5.65 21.90
C ARG A 51 1.34 -5.54 23.18
N GLY A 52 1.99 -4.43 23.39
CA GLY A 52 2.85 -4.20 24.55
C GLY A 52 4.28 -4.72 24.41
N GLU A 53 4.59 -5.44 23.34
CA GLU A 53 5.93 -5.99 23.10
C GLU A 53 6.71 -5.16 22.07
N LEU A 54 8.04 -5.18 22.19
CA LEU A 54 8.95 -4.57 21.23
C LEU A 54 9.01 -5.39 19.94
N VAL A 55 8.66 -4.77 18.83
CA VAL A 55 8.66 -5.38 17.50
C VAL A 55 9.33 -4.45 16.48
N ALA A 56 10.04 -5.01 15.54
CA ALA A 56 10.48 -4.31 14.35
C ALA A 56 10.01 -5.04 13.08
N VAL A 57 9.86 -4.29 11.98
CA VAL A 57 9.53 -4.82 10.66
C VAL A 57 10.57 -4.32 9.66
N GLY A 58 10.99 -5.15 8.72
CA GLY A 58 11.97 -4.76 7.71
C GLY A 58 11.99 -5.67 6.49
N ALA A 59 12.90 -5.39 5.57
CA ALA A 59 13.20 -6.28 4.47
C ALA A 59 13.72 -7.64 4.98
N PRO A 60 13.66 -8.71 4.16
CA PRO A 60 14.27 -9.98 4.53
C PRO A 60 15.73 -9.79 4.92
N PRO A 61 16.21 -10.37 6.03
CA PRO A 61 17.58 -10.15 6.51
C PRO A 61 18.62 -10.73 5.55
N LEU A 62 18.32 -11.82 4.85
CA LEU A 62 19.22 -12.54 3.95
C LEU A 62 20.54 -12.91 4.67
N ASN A 63 21.70 -12.49 4.12
CA ASN A 63 23.00 -12.69 4.73
C ASN A 63 23.18 -11.96 6.07
N LEU A 64 22.39 -10.92 6.36
CA LEU A 64 22.47 -10.16 7.62
C LEU A 64 21.82 -10.88 8.82
N GLU A 65 21.13 -12.01 8.61
CA GLU A 65 20.40 -12.69 9.69
C GLU A 65 21.31 -13.09 10.84
N LYS A 66 22.47 -13.62 10.52
CA LYS A 66 23.47 -14.03 11.54
C LYS A 66 23.93 -12.84 12.37
N GLU A 67 24.30 -11.76 11.73
CA GLU A 67 24.77 -10.53 12.35
C GLU A 67 23.70 -9.92 13.24
N ILE A 68 22.44 -9.91 12.79
CA ILE A 68 21.30 -9.45 13.60
C ILE A 68 21.11 -10.33 14.85
N LEU A 69 21.23 -11.64 14.73
CA LEU A 69 21.08 -12.56 15.86
C LEU A 69 22.27 -12.54 16.83
N GLU A 70 23.47 -12.20 16.37
CA GLU A 70 24.68 -12.09 17.21
C GLU A 70 24.90 -10.68 17.79
N ALA A 71 24.17 -9.67 17.32
CA ALA A 71 24.25 -8.30 17.83
C ALA A 71 23.82 -8.21 19.31
N SER A 72 24.33 -7.21 20.01
CA SER A 72 23.95 -6.91 21.40
C SER A 72 22.86 -5.86 21.41
N TYR A 73 21.80 -6.13 22.16
CA TYR A 73 20.64 -5.26 22.26
C TYR A 73 20.44 -4.76 23.70
N ARG A 74 20.07 -3.46 23.81
CA ARG A 74 19.66 -2.84 25.07
C ARG A 74 18.36 -2.08 24.87
N LEU A 75 17.44 -2.22 25.79
CA LEU A 75 16.21 -1.43 25.85
C LEU A 75 16.26 -0.60 27.14
N ASP A 76 16.24 0.74 27.00
CA ASP A 76 16.40 1.70 28.09
C ASP A 76 17.64 1.40 28.94
N GLY A 77 18.78 1.08 28.29
CA GLY A 77 20.05 0.72 28.93
C GLY A 77 20.12 -0.71 29.49
N ARG A 78 19.01 -1.44 29.62
CA ARG A 78 18.96 -2.82 30.08
C ARG A 78 19.24 -3.78 28.93
N LYS A 79 20.15 -4.71 29.11
CA LYS A 79 20.45 -5.74 28.11
C LYS A 79 19.22 -6.66 27.92
N ILE A 80 18.88 -6.91 26.66
CA ILE A 80 17.79 -7.82 26.25
C ILE A 80 18.31 -8.89 25.30
N ALA A 81 17.50 -9.92 25.06
CA ALA A 81 17.81 -10.97 24.09
C ALA A 81 17.73 -10.43 22.65
N PRO A 82 18.47 -11.03 21.69
CA PRO A 82 18.26 -10.78 20.27
C PRO A 82 16.81 -11.11 19.85
N PRO A 83 16.32 -10.52 18.76
CA PRO A 83 14.98 -10.81 18.28
C PRO A 83 14.84 -12.24 17.72
N ILE A 84 13.65 -12.78 17.80
CA ILE A 84 13.24 -13.91 16.95
C ILE A 84 12.86 -13.35 15.60
N VAL A 85 13.47 -13.89 14.53
CA VAL A 85 13.22 -13.47 13.14
C VAL A 85 12.15 -14.36 12.51
N GLU A 86 11.00 -13.80 12.23
CA GLU A 86 9.96 -14.46 11.45
C GLU A 86 10.08 -13.99 9.98
N GLN A 87 10.66 -14.83 9.13
CA GLN A 87 10.73 -14.55 7.69
C GLN A 87 9.35 -14.73 7.05
N ARG A 88 8.93 -13.74 6.28
CA ARG A 88 7.69 -13.70 5.51
C ARG A 88 7.98 -13.54 4.02
N SER A 89 6.95 -13.50 3.18
CA SER A 89 7.18 -13.19 1.76
C SER A 89 7.66 -11.75 1.61
N LEU A 90 8.91 -11.56 1.22
CA LEU A 90 9.54 -10.27 0.92
C LEU A 90 9.56 -9.27 2.10
N CYS A 91 9.41 -9.73 3.32
CA CYS A 91 9.62 -8.94 4.54
C CYS A 91 9.99 -9.85 5.71
N ALA A 92 10.38 -9.29 6.82
CA ALA A 92 10.61 -10.00 8.07
C ALA A 92 10.04 -9.22 9.25
N VAL A 93 9.62 -9.96 10.28
CA VAL A 93 9.20 -9.44 11.58
C VAL A 93 10.24 -9.88 12.60
N TYR A 94 10.64 -8.95 13.44
CA TYR A 94 11.64 -9.14 14.48
C TYR A 94 10.96 -8.93 15.85
N SER A 95 10.70 -10.01 16.56
CA SER A 95 10.03 -9.99 17.87
C SER A 95 11.04 -10.17 18.99
N PHE A 96 11.13 -9.20 19.90
CA PHE A 96 12.10 -9.22 20.98
C PHE A 96 11.57 -9.89 22.25
N HIS A 97 10.23 -10.16 22.33
CA HIS A 97 9.55 -10.69 23.53
C HIS A 97 9.85 -9.90 24.81
N GLU A 98 10.03 -8.61 24.66
CA GLU A 98 10.27 -7.64 25.72
C GLU A 98 9.15 -6.62 25.76
N GLN A 99 8.70 -6.28 26.97
CA GLN A 99 7.74 -5.20 27.15
C GLN A 99 8.39 -3.86 26.81
N ALA A 100 7.74 -3.05 26.03
CA ALA A 100 8.22 -1.74 25.65
C ALA A 100 7.10 -0.69 25.69
N ASN A 101 7.49 0.56 25.85
CA ASN A 101 6.59 1.70 25.81
C ASN A 101 7.00 2.63 24.66
N GLU A 102 6.07 3.46 24.24
CA GLU A 102 6.39 4.58 23.35
C GLU A 102 7.49 5.45 23.96
N GLY A 103 8.49 5.79 23.14
CA GLY A 103 9.64 6.58 23.55
C GLY A 103 10.78 5.80 24.20
N SER A 104 10.60 4.51 24.54
CA SER A 104 11.73 3.64 24.92
C SER A 104 12.86 3.70 23.90
N VAL A 105 14.10 3.53 24.34
CA VAL A 105 15.28 3.61 23.49
C VAL A 105 15.86 2.23 23.26
N LEU A 106 15.88 1.80 22.00
CA LEU A 106 16.57 0.58 21.56
C LEU A 106 17.97 0.92 21.08
N GLU A 107 18.98 0.35 21.72
CA GLU A 107 20.39 0.43 21.33
C GLU A 107 20.83 -0.93 20.78
N ILE A 108 21.55 -0.91 19.65
CA ILE A 108 22.05 -2.10 18.96
C ILE A 108 23.54 -1.93 18.72
N GLU A 109 24.33 -2.89 19.11
CA GLU A 109 25.78 -2.91 18.94
C GLU A 109 26.22 -4.20 18.23
N GLY A 110 27.09 -4.08 17.21
CA GLY A 110 27.59 -5.24 16.46
C GLY A 110 27.16 -5.27 14.98
N LEU A 111 26.25 -4.38 14.54
CA LEU A 111 25.86 -4.23 13.13
C LEU A 111 26.72 -3.18 12.40
N GLY A 112 28.02 -3.39 12.40
CA GLY A 112 28.97 -2.43 11.80
C GLY A 112 29.21 -1.18 12.65
N GLY A 113 28.60 -1.07 13.84
CA GLY A 113 28.71 0.06 14.75
C GLY A 113 27.65 0.05 15.84
N GLN A 114 27.39 1.21 16.42
CA GLN A 114 26.31 1.45 17.37
C GLN A 114 25.16 2.14 16.68
N LEU A 115 23.97 1.54 16.76
CA LEU A 115 22.70 2.08 16.25
C LEU A 115 21.78 2.38 17.44
N VAL A 116 21.03 3.48 17.33
CA VAL A 116 20.07 3.90 18.36
C VAL A 116 18.78 4.34 17.69
N THR A 117 17.65 3.86 18.19
CA THR A 117 16.32 4.29 17.72
C THR A 117 15.36 4.42 18.90
N ARG A 118 14.30 5.22 18.69
CA ARG A 118 13.19 5.32 19.63
C ARG A 118 12.07 4.41 19.19
N VAL A 119 11.46 3.73 20.15
CA VAL A 119 10.32 2.85 19.94
C VAL A 119 9.07 3.69 19.75
N ALA A 120 8.38 3.50 18.64
CA ALA A 120 7.11 4.17 18.35
C ALA A 120 5.94 3.54 19.13
N GLY A 121 4.94 4.36 19.48
CA GLY A 121 3.70 3.91 20.08
C GLY A 121 2.79 3.23 19.04
N ASN A 122 2.01 2.23 19.48
CA ASN A 122 1.05 1.57 18.59
C ASN A 122 -0.12 2.51 18.26
N GLN A 123 -0.52 2.55 16.98
CA GLN A 123 -1.58 3.42 16.46
C GLN A 123 -2.88 2.67 16.14
N SER A 124 -3.01 1.39 16.52
CA SER A 124 -4.24 0.61 16.26
C SER A 124 -5.52 1.25 16.81
N PRO A 125 -5.52 1.93 17.99
CA PRO A 125 -6.70 2.60 18.50
C PRO A 125 -7.23 3.71 17.57
N PHE A 126 -6.38 4.30 16.74
CA PHE A 126 -6.80 5.34 15.79
C PHE A 126 -7.81 4.81 14.76
N PHE A 127 -7.67 3.56 14.35
CA PHE A 127 -8.58 2.91 13.41
C PHE A 127 -9.56 1.92 14.05
N ALA A 128 -9.73 1.96 15.38
CA ALA A 128 -10.65 1.03 16.06
C ALA A 128 -12.05 1.03 15.45
N GLY A 129 -12.52 -0.14 15.02
CA GLY A 129 -13.83 -0.35 14.41
C GLY A 129 -14.04 0.28 13.02
N LYS A 130 -13.00 0.82 12.38
CA LYS A 130 -13.08 1.43 11.05
C LYS A 130 -12.85 0.41 9.93
N ASP A 131 -13.41 0.72 8.76
CA ASP A 131 -13.17 0.02 7.50
C ASP A 131 -12.12 0.81 6.73
N VAL A 132 -10.92 0.26 6.66
CA VAL A 132 -9.73 1.02 6.24
C VAL A 132 -9.33 0.67 4.82
N LEU A 133 -9.15 1.68 3.99
CA LEU A 133 -8.54 1.58 2.68
C LEU A 133 -7.01 1.71 2.84
N LEU A 134 -6.27 0.70 2.40
CA LEU A 134 -4.81 0.64 2.51
C LEU A 134 -4.14 0.68 1.15
N ALA A 135 -3.22 1.63 0.97
CA ALA A 135 -2.36 1.72 -0.21
C ALA A 135 -0.95 2.19 0.12
N LEU A 136 -0.04 1.96 -0.82
CA LEU A 136 1.27 2.58 -0.93
C LEU A 136 1.31 3.39 -2.22
N GLN A 137 1.81 4.61 -2.16
CA GLN A 137 1.91 5.49 -3.31
C GLN A 137 3.25 6.24 -3.37
N LYS A 138 3.55 6.83 -4.55
CA LYS A 138 4.63 7.80 -4.77
C LYS A 138 4.30 8.67 -5.96
N ASP A 139 4.33 9.99 -5.77
CA ASP A 139 4.17 11.01 -6.82
C ASP A 139 2.90 10.85 -7.70
N ASN A 140 1.85 10.14 -7.23
CA ASN A 140 0.56 10.17 -7.93
C ASN A 140 -0.07 11.55 -7.79
N ASP A 141 -0.79 12.02 -8.81
CA ASP A 141 -1.47 13.30 -8.75
C ASP A 141 -2.49 13.32 -7.61
N LEU A 142 -2.57 14.41 -6.84
CA LEU A 142 -3.50 14.54 -5.72
C LEU A 142 -4.95 14.36 -6.16
N GLU A 143 -5.32 14.81 -7.37
CA GLU A 143 -6.65 14.58 -7.93
C GLU A 143 -6.94 13.08 -8.16
N TRP A 144 -5.96 12.28 -8.55
CA TRP A 144 -6.13 10.82 -8.67
C TRP A 144 -6.34 10.16 -7.32
N ILE A 145 -5.58 10.59 -6.32
CA ILE A 145 -5.69 10.07 -4.95
C ILE A 145 -7.04 10.45 -4.35
N ALA A 146 -7.48 11.67 -4.56
CA ALA A 146 -8.78 12.15 -4.08
C ALA A 146 -9.95 11.40 -4.74
N TYR A 147 -9.91 11.22 -6.05
CA TYR A 147 -10.93 10.45 -6.77
C TYR A 147 -10.99 8.99 -6.30
N TRP A 148 -9.83 8.35 -6.18
CA TRP A 148 -9.70 7.00 -5.66
C TRP A 148 -10.30 6.86 -4.25
N ALA A 149 -9.97 7.79 -3.37
CA ALA A 149 -10.49 7.80 -2.01
C ALA A 149 -12.01 8.02 -1.97
N LEU A 150 -12.54 8.98 -2.74
CA LEU A 150 -13.96 9.25 -2.88
C LEU A 150 -14.71 8.04 -3.40
N HIS A 151 -14.22 7.43 -4.48
CA HIS A 151 -14.85 6.25 -5.06
C HIS A 151 -14.95 5.11 -4.05
N HIS A 152 -13.85 4.79 -3.37
CA HIS A 152 -13.86 3.71 -2.38
C HIS A 152 -14.67 4.03 -1.13
N SER A 153 -14.78 5.30 -0.74
CA SER A 153 -15.69 5.72 0.31
C SER A 153 -17.15 5.46 -0.07
N LEU A 154 -17.58 5.95 -1.23
CA LEU A 154 -19.00 5.93 -1.61
C LEU A 154 -19.43 4.58 -2.19
N VAL A 155 -18.57 3.92 -2.98
CA VAL A 155 -18.90 2.67 -3.69
C VAL A 155 -18.47 1.44 -2.91
N SER A 156 -17.27 1.44 -2.32
CA SER A 156 -16.76 0.27 -1.59
C SER A 156 -17.16 0.26 -0.11
N GLY A 157 -17.55 1.41 0.47
CA GLY A 157 -18.06 1.54 1.84
C GLY A 157 -16.95 1.67 2.89
N VAL A 158 -15.71 2.02 2.50
CA VAL A 158 -14.65 2.33 3.46
C VAL A 158 -14.90 3.70 4.10
N ASN A 159 -14.48 3.88 5.35
CA ASN A 159 -14.64 5.14 6.09
C ASN A 159 -13.34 5.63 6.74
N ALA A 160 -12.22 5.02 6.42
CA ALA A 160 -10.91 5.45 6.88
C ALA A 160 -9.82 5.10 5.85
N ILE A 161 -8.73 5.85 5.88
CA ILE A 161 -7.60 5.68 4.95
C ILE A 161 -6.29 5.60 5.73
N LEU A 162 -5.51 4.55 5.44
CA LEU A 162 -4.11 4.46 5.79
C LEU A 162 -3.30 4.46 4.49
N LEU A 163 -2.59 5.56 4.23
CA LEU A 163 -1.82 5.75 3.01
C LEU A 163 -0.33 5.88 3.33
N TYR A 164 0.47 5.01 2.75
CA TYR A 164 1.93 5.15 2.78
C TYR A 164 2.40 6.00 1.62
N ASP A 165 3.13 7.06 1.90
CA ASP A 165 3.85 7.87 0.93
C ASP A 165 5.32 7.45 0.91
N ASN A 166 5.78 6.91 -0.22
CA ASN A 166 7.14 6.42 -0.36
C ASN A 166 8.09 7.48 -0.93
N GLY A 167 8.13 8.62 -0.27
CA GLY A 167 9.01 9.75 -0.61
C GLY A 167 8.58 10.44 -1.91
N SER A 168 7.35 10.92 -1.97
CA SER A 168 6.90 11.81 -3.03
C SER A 168 7.69 13.12 -3.02
N ALA A 169 7.97 13.66 -4.21
CA ALA A 169 8.66 14.92 -4.40
C ALA A 169 7.75 16.02 -4.98
N SER A 170 6.56 15.66 -5.45
CA SER A 170 5.64 16.56 -6.13
C SER A 170 4.77 17.39 -5.18
N TYR A 171 4.66 17.00 -3.91
CA TYR A 171 3.86 17.64 -2.85
C TYR A 171 4.34 17.16 -1.47
N SER A 172 3.92 17.84 -0.43
CA SER A 172 4.22 17.46 0.96
C SER A 172 3.25 16.39 1.49
N VAL A 173 3.64 15.75 2.59
CA VAL A 173 2.75 14.84 3.35
C VAL A 173 1.51 15.59 3.85
N GLU A 174 1.65 16.86 4.18
CA GLU A 174 0.58 17.73 4.64
C GLU A 174 -0.43 18.04 3.53
N ASP A 175 0.02 18.31 2.30
CA ASP A 175 -0.87 18.47 1.13
C ASP A 175 -1.69 17.20 0.88
N LEU A 176 -1.05 16.04 0.98
CA LEU A 176 -1.70 14.75 0.83
C LEU A 176 -2.74 14.51 1.92
N GLN A 177 -2.41 14.84 3.17
CA GLN A 177 -3.32 14.73 4.30
C GLN A 177 -4.52 15.65 4.14
N VAL A 178 -4.28 16.94 3.83
CA VAL A 178 -5.36 17.93 3.58
C VAL A 178 -6.26 17.49 2.43
N THR A 179 -5.69 16.95 1.35
CA THR A 179 -6.46 16.41 0.23
C THR A 179 -7.42 15.30 0.68
N LEU A 180 -6.94 14.34 1.46
CA LEU A 180 -7.75 13.20 1.91
C LEU A 180 -8.78 13.59 2.97
N GLU A 181 -8.54 14.63 3.75
CA GLU A 181 -9.48 15.17 4.74
C GLU A 181 -10.76 15.75 4.11
N GLN A 182 -10.67 16.19 2.85
CA GLN A 182 -11.83 16.74 2.15
C GLN A 182 -12.76 15.67 1.59
N VAL A 183 -12.34 14.40 1.59
CA VAL A 183 -13.11 13.32 0.96
C VAL A 183 -14.36 12.97 1.77
N PRO A 184 -15.57 13.09 1.19
CA PRO A 184 -16.82 12.74 1.85
C PRO A 184 -16.84 11.28 2.32
N GLY A 185 -17.38 11.05 3.53
CA GLY A 185 -17.52 9.71 4.12
C GLY A 185 -16.27 9.14 4.75
N ILE A 186 -15.12 9.82 4.66
CA ILE A 186 -13.90 9.43 5.35
C ILE A 186 -13.80 10.10 6.73
N ASP A 187 -13.76 9.31 7.80
CA ASP A 187 -13.71 9.77 9.19
C ASP A 187 -12.28 9.87 9.75
N ARG A 188 -11.39 9.04 9.26
CA ARG A 188 -9.99 8.92 9.73
C ARG A 188 -9.02 8.86 8.55
N VAL A 189 -7.98 9.66 8.63
CA VAL A 189 -6.88 9.67 7.67
C VAL A 189 -5.55 9.55 8.41
N MET A 190 -4.72 8.58 8.06
CA MET A 190 -3.33 8.52 8.47
C MET A 190 -2.46 8.44 7.24
N VAL A 191 -1.52 9.39 7.11
CA VAL A 191 -0.49 9.38 6.09
C VAL A 191 0.83 8.98 6.74
N CYS A 192 1.37 7.85 6.33
CA CYS A 192 2.68 7.37 6.77
C CYS A 192 3.74 7.72 5.73
N SER A 193 4.66 8.63 6.05
CA SER A 193 5.81 8.91 5.19
C SER A 193 6.92 7.89 5.41
N SER A 194 7.54 7.47 4.33
CA SER A 194 8.61 6.47 4.37
C SER A 194 9.63 6.71 3.26
N ASN A 195 10.89 6.77 3.64
CA ASN A 195 12.02 6.78 2.70
C ASN A 195 12.64 5.38 2.51
N CYS A 196 11.94 4.32 2.94
CA CYS A 196 12.40 2.95 2.73
C CYS A 196 12.45 2.63 1.23
N PRO A 197 13.55 2.05 0.72
CA PRO A 197 13.62 1.66 -0.68
C PRO A 197 12.49 0.71 -1.06
N PHE A 198 11.78 1.02 -2.17
CA PHE A 198 10.77 0.11 -2.69
C PHE A 198 11.39 -1.21 -3.14
N GLY A 199 12.59 -1.15 -3.68
CA GLY A 199 13.32 -2.25 -4.27
C GLY A 199 13.14 -2.36 -5.80
N PRO A 200 14.02 -3.12 -6.48
CA PRO A 200 13.99 -3.31 -7.92
C PRO A 200 12.74 -4.06 -8.36
N THR A 201 12.16 -3.64 -9.47
CA THR A 201 11.03 -4.31 -10.12
C THR A 201 11.46 -5.64 -10.75
N GLY A 202 10.51 -6.40 -11.32
CA GLY A 202 10.76 -7.72 -11.91
C GLY A 202 11.76 -7.79 -13.04
N GLY A 203 12.17 -6.66 -13.60
CA GLY A 203 13.16 -6.62 -14.69
C GLY A 203 12.73 -7.41 -15.93
N PRO A 204 13.70 -7.74 -16.82
CA PRO A 204 13.41 -8.44 -18.06
C PRO A 204 12.81 -9.84 -17.88
N ASP A 205 13.22 -10.54 -16.83
CA ASP A 205 12.81 -11.92 -16.56
C ASP A 205 11.56 -12.04 -15.69
N GLY A 206 10.94 -10.92 -15.30
CA GLY A 206 9.75 -10.90 -14.44
C GLY A 206 10.00 -11.45 -13.02
N ILE A 207 11.23 -11.42 -12.53
CA ILE A 207 11.59 -11.88 -11.18
C ILE A 207 11.29 -10.81 -10.16
N TRP A 208 10.47 -11.13 -9.14
CA TRP A 208 10.01 -10.23 -8.08
C TRP A 208 10.56 -10.68 -6.72
N ASP A 209 11.87 -10.74 -6.59
CA ASP A 209 12.58 -11.27 -5.41
C ASP A 209 13.12 -10.19 -4.47
N SER A 210 13.09 -8.95 -4.90
CA SER A 210 13.80 -7.85 -4.24
C SER A 210 12.96 -6.56 -4.09
N ASN A 211 11.67 -6.59 -4.41
CA ASN A 211 10.74 -5.46 -4.25
C ASN A 211 10.11 -5.46 -2.85
N TYR A 212 10.91 -5.25 -1.84
CA TYR A 212 10.55 -5.42 -0.44
C TYR A 212 9.58 -4.36 0.08
N GLY A 213 9.69 -3.12 -0.40
CA GLY A 213 9.05 -1.95 0.21
C GLY A 213 7.56 -2.11 0.46
N GLN A 214 6.78 -2.52 -0.55
CA GLN A 214 5.32 -2.63 -0.38
C GLN A 214 4.92 -3.66 0.67
N LEU A 215 5.62 -4.80 0.74
CA LEU A 215 5.31 -5.87 1.69
C LEU A 215 5.75 -5.50 3.11
N VAL A 216 6.84 -4.77 3.25
CA VAL A 216 7.30 -4.21 4.52
C VAL A 216 6.26 -3.22 5.08
N HIS A 217 5.78 -2.28 4.24
CA HIS A 217 4.76 -1.31 4.65
C HIS A 217 3.44 -1.99 5.02
N TYR A 218 3.02 -3.01 4.29
CA TYR A 218 1.78 -3.73 4.60
C TYR A 218 1.88 -4.55 5.90
N GLU A 219 3.04 -5.14 6.19
CA GLU A 219 3.25 -5.82 7.48
C GLU A 219 3.35 -4.82 8.63
N HIS A 220 3.99 -3.65 8.40
CA HIS A 220 3.97 -2.54 9.34
C HIS A 220 2.53 -2.08 9.59
N ALA A 221 1.76 -1.77 8.55
CA ALA A 221 0.36 -1.36 8.66
C ALA A 221 -0.46 -2.32 9.52
N ARG A 222 -0.34 -3.62 9.24
CA ARG A 222 -1.09 -4.67 9.93
C ARG A 222 -0.84 -4.70 11.44
N ARG A 223 0.40 -4.46 11.86
CA ARG A 223 0.81 -4.55 13.27
C ARG A 223 0.74 -3.22 14.00
N PHE A 224 1.13 -2.14 13.33
CA PHE A 224 1.28 -0.82 13.92
C PHE A 224 -0.06 -0.08 14.05
N ALA A 225 -0.93 -0.18 13.01
CA ALA A 225 -2.10 0.69 12.94
C ALA A 225 -3.44 -0.05 12.73
N LEU A 226 -3.46 -1.26 12.17
CA LEU A 226 -4.70 -1.86 11.71
C LEU A 226 -5.24 -3.01 12.58
N ARG A 227 -4.62 -3.32 13.70
CA ARG A 227 -5.07 -4.45 14.54
C ARG A 227 -6.49 -4.31 15.07
N GLU A 228 -6.94 -3.10 15.32
CA GLU A 228 -8.26 -2.82 15.88
C GLU A 228 -9.28 -2.35 14.82
N SER A 229 -8.89 -2.23 13.57
CA SER A 229 -9.83 -1.93 12.49
C SER A 229 -10.87 -3.05 12.33
N ARG A 230 -12.04 -2.73 11.79
CA ARG A 230 -13.07 -3.72 11.49
C ARG A 230 -12.71 -4.52 10.26
N SER A 231 -12.30 -3.82 9.21
CA SER A 231 -11.87 -4.43 7.96
C SER A 231 -10.76 -3.63 7.27
N ILE A 232 -10.07 -4.28 6.34
CA ILE A 232 -9.05 -3.68 5.48
C ILE A 232 -9.40 -4.01 4.04
N LEU A 233 -9.49 -2.99 3.19
CA LEU A 233 -9.51 -3.11 1.73
C LEU A 233 -8.13 -2.72 1.21
N VAL A 234 -7.43 -3.64 0.57
CA VAL A 234 -6.12 -3.37 -0.07
C VAL A 234 -6.36 -3.05 -1.54
N ASN A 235 -6.05 -1.82 -1.94
CA ASN A 235 -6.27 -1.37 -3.31
C ASN A 235 -5.25 -0.30 -3.70
N ASP A 236 -4.64 -0.41 -4.90
CA ASP A 236 -3.65 0.56 -5.37
C ASP A 236 -4.34 1.82 -5.93
N ILE A 237 -3.62 2.95 -6.01
CA ILE A 237 -4.19 4.22 -6.47
C ILE A 237 -4.70 4.14 -7.93
N ASP A 238 -4.09 3.30 -8.75
CA ASP A 238 -4.49 3.08 -10.15
C ASP A 238 -5.62 2.05 -10.30
N GLU A 239 -6.38 1.75 -9.23
CA GLU A 239 -7.40 0.73 -9.24
C GLU A 239 -8.72 1.21 -8.64
N ILE A 240 -9.82 0.90 -9.31
CA ILE A 240 -11.20 1.21 -8.89
C ILE A 240 -12.04 -0.08 -8.90
N ILE A 241 -12.88 -0.27 -7.90
CA ILE A 241 -13.78 -1.43 -7.82
C ILE A 241 -15.17 -1.04 -8.32
N GLY A 242 -15.58 -1.62 -9.44
CA GLY A 242 -16.96 -1.55 -9.93
C GLY A 242 -17.85 -2.56 -9.21
N SER A 243 -19.09 -2.17 -8.95
CA SER A 243 -20.14 -3.01 -8.33
C SER A 243 -21.28 -3.25 -9.30
N GLY A 244 -21.62 -4.50 -9.53
CA GLY A 244 -22.79 -4.89 -10.34
C GLY A 244 -24.12 -4.93 -9.57
N ARG A 245 -24.10 -4.64 -8.27
CA ARG A 245 -25.26 -4.64 -7.36
C ARG A 245 -25.19 -3.46 -6.41
N ALA A 246 -26.32 -3.10 -5.79
CA ALA A 246 -26.41 -2.03 -4.81
C ALA A 246 -25.67 -2.29 -3.47
N ALA A 247 -24.89 -3.37 -3.35
CA ALA A 247 -24.08 -3.70 -2.20
C ALA A 247 -22.66 -3.13 -2.36
N ASN A 248 -22.07 -2.67 -1.26
CA ASN A 248 -20.67 -2.28 -1.23
C ASN A 248 -19.76 -3.44 -0.78
N VAL A 249 -18.46 -3.32 -1.06
CA VAL A 249 -17.44 -4.34 -0.77
C VAL A 249 -17.36 -4.68 0.73
N VAL A 250 -17.45 -3.67 1.60
CA VAL A 250 -17.39 -3.85 3.05
C VAL A 250 -18.57 -4.69 3.54
N ASN A 251 -19.79 -4.34 3.15
CA ASN A 251 -20.97 -5.12 3.54
C ASN A 251 -20.88 -6.56 3.03
N ARG A 252 -20.47 -6.75 1.78
CA ARG A 252 -20.28 -8.08 1.20
C ARG A 252 -19.22 -8.90 1.95
N LEU A 253 -18.13 -8.25 2.38
CA LEU A 253 -17.13 -8.90 3.23
C LEU A 253 -17.72 -9.33 4.57
N LEU A 254 -18.47 -8.44 5.24
CA LEU A 254 -19.05 -8.73 6.56
C LEU A 254 -20.05 -9.88 6.51
N ASP A 255 -20.77 -10.01 5.40
CA ASP A 255 -21.71 -11.11 5.14
C ASP A 255 -21.03 -12.43 4.72
N SER A 256 -19.75 -12.40 4.37
CA SER A 256 -19.00 -13.60 3.99
C SER A 256 -18.77 -14.53 5.18
N PRO A 257 -18.91 -15.85 5.03
CA PRO A 257 -18.51 -16.82 6.05
C PRO A 257 -16.98 -16.98 6.17
N GLN A 258 -16.21 -16.36 5.27
CA GLN A 258 -14.75 -16.40 5.27
C GLN A 258 -14.18 -15.10 5.86
N ALA A 259 -12.96 -15.17 6.36
CA ALA A 259 -12.25 -14.00 6.89
C ALA A 259 -11.96 -12.92 5.81
N ALA A 260 -11.86 -13.31 4.56
CA ALA A 260 -11.56 -12.41 3.45
C ALA A 260 -12.40 -12.73 2.21
N ILE A 261 -12.52 -11.74 1.33
CA ILE A 261 -13.04 -11.88 -0.03
C ILE A 261 -11.98 -11.47 -1.05
N GLY A 262 -11.88 -12.22 -2.15
CA GLY A 262 -10.98 -11.93 -3.26
C GLY A 262 -11.77 -11.40 -4.45
N ILE A 263 -11.40 -10.22 -4.95
CA ILE A 263 -12.06 -9.49 -6.03
C ILE A 263 -11.26 -9.70 -7.32
N PRO A 264 -11.88 -10.22 -8.40
CA PRO A 264 -11.20 -10.40 -9.67
C PRO A 264 -10.81 -9.06 -10.30
N ARG A 265 -9.78 -9.04 -11.16
CA ARG A 265 -9.22 -7.83 -11.76
C ARG A 265 -9.13 -7.90 -13.28
N VAL A 266 -9.42 -6.78 -13.91
CA VAL A 266 -9.21 -6.51 -15.34
C VAL A 266 -8.33 -5.27 -15.54
N ASN A 267 -7.72 -5.12 -16.71
CA ASN A 267 -7.03 -3.89 -17.06
C ASN A 267 -8.00 -2.96 -17.79
N VAL A 268 -8.04 -1.71 -17.38
CA VAL A 268 -8.72 -0.61 -18.08
C VAL A 268 -7.70 0.12 -18.94
N LEU A 269 -8.00 0.25 -20.19
CA LEU A 269 -7.11 0.83 -21.19
C LEU A 269 -7.06 2.36 -21.05
N ASN A 270 -5.96 2.97 -21.43
CA ASN A 270 -5.81 4.43 -21.49
C ASN A 270 -6.48 5.04 -22.74
N ILE A 271 -7.70 4.60 -23.01
CA ILE A 271 -8.56 5.12 -24.07
C ILE A 271 -9.66 5.94 -23.44
N LEU A 272 -9.79 7.19 -23.86
CA LEU A 272 -10.79 8.10 -23.33
C LEU A 272 -12.20 7.65 -23.71
N ARG A 273 -13.12 7.79 -22.77
CA ARG A 273 -14.56 7.62 -23.00
C ARG A 273 -15.06 8.72 -23.96
N PRO A 274 -16.15 8.47 -24.72
CA PRO A 274 -16.76 9.50 -25.55
C PRO A 274 -17.12 10.74 -24.73
N GLY A 275 -16.80 11.91 -25.25
CA GLY A 275 -17.08 13.19 -24.58
C GLY A 275 -15.92 13.74 -23.75
N TYR A 276 -14.82 13.00 -23.57
CA TYR A 276 -13.62 13.45 -22.89
C TYR A 276 -12.47 13.68 -23.86
N GLY A 277 -11.70 14.74 -23.65
CA GLY A 277 -10.45 15.06 -24.34
C GLY A 277 -9.21 14.84 -23.49
N GLU A 278 -8.02 15.03 -24.04
CA GLU A 278 -6.75 14.88 -23.30
C GLU A 278 -6.65 15.89 -22.14
N ASP A 279 -7.27 17.06 -22.29
CA ASP A 279 -7.29 18.09 -21.25
C ASP A 279 -8.25 17.76 -20.08
N ASP A 280 -9.13 16.77 -20.25
CA ASP A 280 -10.08 16.34 -19.22
C ASP A 280 -9.50 15.26 -18.28
N VAL A 281 -8.28 14.80 -18.53
CA VAL A 281 -7.66 13.73 -17.74
C VAL A 281 -7.28 14.27 -16.36
N ARG A 282 -8.22 14.15 -15.43
CA ARG A 282 -8.06 14.52 -14.01
C ARG A 282 -8.15 13.33 -13.07
N ALA A 283 -8.81 12.25 -13.48
CA ALA A 283 -8.99 11.06 -12.66
C ALA A 283 -9.32 9.83 -13.52
N HIS A 284 -9.71 8.73 -12.86
CA HIS A 284 -10.06 7.45 -13.48
C HIS A 284 -11.29 7.53 -14.38
N ASN A 285 -12.24 8.40 -14.06
CA ASN A 285 -13.57 8.51 -14.71
C ASN A 285 -13.54 8.79 -16.20
N VAL A 286 -12.43 9.29 -16.72
CA VAL A 286 -12.27 9.54 -18.15
C VAL A 286 -11.97 8.29 -18.98
N TYR A 287 -11.64 7.17 -18.33
CA TYR A 287 -11.35 5.88 -18.96
C TYR A 287 -12.48 4.89 -18.71
N GLY A 288 -12.72 3.97 -19.62
CA GLY A 288 -13.83 3.02 -19.46
C GLY A 288 -13.70 1.73 -20.26
N TYR A 289 -12.71 1.61 -21.13
CA TYR A 289 -12.56 0.43 -21.99
C TYR A 289 -11.74 -0.66 -21.33
N VAL A 290 -12.34 -1.81 -21.13
CA VAL A 290 -11.71 -2.98 -20.51
C VAL A 290 -10.99 -3.81 -21.57
N ARG A 291 -9.75 -4.18 -21.29
CA ARG A 291 -9.04 -5.13 -22.13
C ARG A 291 -9.66 -6.52 -22.00
N SER A 292 -10.05 -7.11 -23.14
CA SER A 292 -10.55 -8.48 -23.18
C SER A 292 -9.46 -9.45 -22.74
N ALA A 293 -9.59 -9.91 -21.50
CA ALA A 293 -8.87 -11.05 -20.98
C ALA A 293 -9.76 -11.64 -19.87
N ARG A 294 -9.67 -12.92 -19.63
CA ARG A 294 -10.33 -13.49 -18.44
C ARG A 294 -9.85 -12.74 -17.21
N PRO A 295 -10.76 -12.27 -16.34
CA PRO A 295 -10.37 -11.57 -15.11
C PRO A 295 -9.34 -12.40 -14.34
N LYS A 296 -8.30 -11.77 -13.85
CA LYS A 296 -7.32 -12.43 -13.00
C LYS A 296 -7.98 -12.73 -11.66
N LEU A 297 -8.04 -13.99 -11.28
CA LEU A 297 -8.67 -14.47 -10.03
C LEU A 297 -8.06 -13.84 -8.75
N HIS A 298 -6.84 -13.38 -8.82
CA HIS A 298 -6.12 -12.69 -7.74
C HIS A 298 -5.93 -11.23 -8.17
N GLY A 299 -6.96 -10.42 -7.97
CA GLY A 299 -6.93 -8.99 -8.24
C GLY A 299 -6.62 -8.21 -6.99
N LYS A 300 -7.65 -7.97 -6.20
CA LYS A 300 -7.57 -7.31 -4.89
C LYS A 300 -8.39 -8.08 -3.87
N TYR A 301 -8.40 -7.62 -2.63
CA TYR A 301 -9.11 -8.32 -1.57
C TYR A 301 -9.48 -7.37 -0.43
N ALA A 302 -10.52 -7.76 0.29
CA ALA A 302 -10.84 -7.18 1.58
C ALA A 302 -10.81 -8.28 2.66
N VAL A 303 -10.47 -7.92 3.90
CA VAL A 303 -10.31 -8.85 5.02
C VAL A 303 -10.89 -8.28 6.31
N LYS A 304 -11.56 -9.12 7.10
CA LYS A 304 -11.99 -8.83 8.48
C LYS A 304 -10.78 -8.93 9.39
N THR A 305 -10.40 -7.84 10.01
CA THR A 305 -9.14 -7.77 10.78
C THR A 305 -9.11 -8.75 11.95
N GLN A 306 -10.21 -8.88 12.67
CA GLN A 306 -10.29 -9.73 13.86
C GLN A 306 -10.29 -11.25 13.54
N GLU A 307 -10.51 -11.62 12.27
CA GLU A 307 -10.46 -13.00 11.82
C GLU A 307 -9.10 -13.38 11.19
N MET A 308 -8.15 -12.44 11.12
CA MET A 308 -6.78 -12.72 10.68
C MET A 308 -6.00 -13.43 11.78
N THR A 309 -5.27 -14.48 11.40
CA THR A 309 -4.29 -15.12 12.27
C THR A 309 -2.99 -14.33 12.32
N GLU A 310 -2.13 -14.60 13.31
CA GLU A 310 -0.80 -13.96 13.37
C GLU A 310 0.07 -14.28 12.15
N SER A 311 -0.10 -15.46 11.57
CA SER A 311 0.60 -15.86 10.33
C SER A 311 0.03 -15.23 9.07
N ALA A 312 -1.12 -14.52 9.12
CA ALA A 312 -1.68 -13.83 7.98
C ALA A 312 -0.70 -12.75 7.48
N GLN A 313 -0.58 -12.64 6.17
CA GLN A 313 0.24 -11.60 5.54
C GLN A 313 -0.54 -10.90 4.43
N LEU A 314 -0.65 -9.58 4.56
CA LEU A 314 -1.17 -8.73 3.49
C LEU A 314 -0.16 -8.71 2.33
N ASN A 315 -0.61 -8.96 1.11
CA ASN A 315 0.20 -8.93 -0.09
C ASN A 315 -0.51 -8.07 -1.15
N VAL A 316 0.13 -7.74 -2.24
CA VAL A 316 -0.40 -6.81 -3.27
C VAL A 316 -1.71 -7.28 -3.89
N HIS A 317 -1.83 -8.58 -4.16
CA HIS A 317 -2.95 -9.16 -4.92
C HIS A 317 -3.70 -10.28 -4.18
N LEU A 318 -3.26 -10.64 -2.98
CA LEU A 318 -3.88 -11.69 -2.18
C LEU A 318 -3.44 -11.56 -0.72
N ILE A 319 -4.24 -12.12 0.18
CA ILE A 319 -3.83 -12.33 1.57
C ILE A 319 -3.32 -13.77 1.72
N ARG A 320 -2.14 -13.94 2.33
CA ARG A 320 -1.57 -15.26 2.61
C ARG A 320 -2.03 -15.78 3.97
N ASN A 321 -2.07 -17.10 4.11
CA ASN A 321 -2.42 -17.80 5.35
C ASN A 321 -3.80 -17.40 5.91
N THR A 322 -4.72 -17.02 5.04
CA THR A 322 -6.10 -16.64 5.38
C THR A 322 -7.05 -17.30 4.38
N ARG A 323 -8.16 -17.83 4.87
CA ARG A 323 -9.22 -18.35 4.00
C ARG A 323 -9.98 -17.18 3.39
N PHE A 324 -10.22 -17.24 2.09
CA PHE A 324 -10.98 -16.21 1.39
C PHE A 324 -12.03 -16.84 0.45
N GLU A 325 -13.13 -16.12 0.29
CA GLU A 325 -14.16 -16.38 -0.70
C GLU A 325 -13.78 -15.68 -2.02
N LYS A 326 -13.90 -16.39 -3.13
CA LYS A 326 -13.74 -15.77 -4.46
C LYS A 326 -15.05 -15.14 -4.87
N ILE A 327 -15.04 -13.85 -5.13
CA ILE A 327 -16.21 -13.13 -5.61
C ILE A 327 -16.35 -13.32 -7.13
N ASP A 328 -17.59 -13.43 -7.58
CA ASP A 328 -17.94 -13.46 -9.00
C ASP A 328 -17.66 -12.09 -9.63
N GLU A 329 -17.11 -12.08 -10.83
CA GLU A 329 -16.76 -10.84 -11.58
C GLU A 329 -17.98 -9.98 -11.93
N ARG A 330 -19.19 -10.55 -11.89
CA ARG A 330 -20.45 -9.82 -12.08
C ARG A 330 -20.97 -9.19 -10.79
N GLU A 331 -20.41 -9.57 -9.66
CA GLU A 331 -20.72 -8.95 -8.37
C GLU A 331 -19.81 -7.75 -8.12
N PHE A 332 -18.48 -7.97 -8.22
CA PHE A 332 -17.48 -6.93 -8.12
C PHE A 332 -16.33 -7.20 -9.10
N ILE A 333 -15.82 -6.15 -9.70
CA ILE A 333 -14.64 -6.19 -10.56
C ILE A 333 -13.67 -5.04 -10.22
N CYS A 334 -12.40 -5.35 -10.06
CA CYS A 334 -11.36 -4.35 -9.89
C CYS A 334 -10.79 -3.96 -11.25
N GLY A 335 -10.99 -2.72 -11.67
CA GLY A 335 -10.35 -2.14 -12.86
C GLY A 335 -8.97 -1.60 -12.50
N ASN A 336 -7.92 -2.06 -13.18
CA ASN A 336 -6.57 -1.49 -13.11
C ASN A 336 -6.36 -0.52 -14.27
N PHE A 337 -6.34 0.77 -13.96
CA PHE A 337 -6.33 1.87 -14.91
C PHE A 337 -4.91 2.18 -15.38
N VAL A 338 -4.56 1.72 -16.57
CA VAL A 338 -3.21 1.87 -17.11
C VAL A 338 -2.84 3.34 -17.36
N GLY A 339 -3.85 4.19 -17.61
CA GLY A 339 -3.67 5.64 -17.84
C GLY A 339 -3.50 6.46 -16.56
N VAL A 340 -3.80 5.90 -15.40
CA VAL A 340 -3.69 6.55 -14.09
C VAL A 340 -2.50 5.94 -13.34
N SER A 341 -1.29 6.33 -13.67
CA SER A 341 -0.10 5.83 -12.97
C SER A 341 1.11 6.68 -13.33
N LYS A 342 1.90 7.05 -12.35
CA LYS A 342 3.18 7.73 -12.58
C LYS A 342 4.31 6.75 -12.87
N THR A 343 5.31 7.27 -13.57
CA THR A 343 6.41 6.52 -14.22
C THR A 343 7.51 5.99 -13.32
N TRP A 344 7.31 5.90 -12.01
CA TRP A 344 8.33 5.29 -11.15
C TRP A 344 8.61 3.80 -11.49
N ARG A 345 7.70 3.17 -12.27
CA ARG A 345 7.96 1.91 -12.98
C ARG A 345 8.12 2.22 -14.47
N THR A 346 9.34 2.40 -14.92
CA THR A 346 9.65 2.62 -16.33
C THR A 346 9.00 1.55 -17.23
N GLY A 347 8.32 1.97 -18.30
CA GLY A 347 7.84 1.12 -19.39
C GLY A 347 6.35 0.79 -19.45
N ARG A 348 5.49 1.29 -18.55
CA ARG A 348 4.04 1.00 -18.55
C ARG A 348 3.22 1.83 -19.56
N PHE A 349 3.78 2.85 -20.19
CA PHE A 349 3.02 3.94 -20.82
C PHE A 349 2.82 3.88 -22.33
N ASP A 350 3.49 3.01 -23.05
CA ASP A 350 3.27 2.88 -24.50
C ASP A 350 2.20 1.81 -24.82
N THR A 351 1.05 1.90 -24.14
CA THR A 351 -0.08 0.97 -24.35
C THR A 351 -0.92 1.33 -25.55
N ARG A 352 -0.76 2.51 -26.15
CA ARG A 352 -1.44 2.89 -27.41
C ARG A 352 -1.16 1.89 -28.53
N ARG A 353 0.01 1.22 -28.53
CA ARG A 353 0.38 0.18 -29.50
C ARG A 353 -0.32 -1.16 -29.29
N ASN A 354 -0.66 -1.50 -28.05
CA ASN A 354 -1.23 -2.82 -27.72
C ASN A 354 -2.76 -2.88 -27.89
N VAL A 355 -3.43 -1.75 -27.93
CA VAL A 355 -4.89 -1.63 -27.97
C VAL A 355 -5.47 -2.09 -29.32
N LEU A 356 -4.75 -1.89 -30.41
CA LEU A 356 -5.25 -2.19 -31.78
C LEU A 356 -5.12 -3.68 -32.15
N LEU A 357 -4.49 -4.51 -31.35
CA LEU A 357 -4.17 -5.88 -31.75
C LEU A 357 -5.13 -6.97 -31.24
N ASP A 358 -5.94 -6.75 -30.18
CA ASP A 358 -6.74 -7.81 -29.56
C ASP A 358 -8.25 -7.57 -29.44
N GLY A 359 -8.82 -6.59 -30.01
CA GLY A 359 -10.20 -6.34 -30.46
C GLY A 359 -11.44 -6.87 -29.74
N ARG A 360 -11.37 -7.47 -28.55
CA ARG A 360 -12.54 -7.89 -27.77
C ARG A 360 -12.66 -7.12 -26.48
N ILE A 361 -13.79 -6.47 -26.30
CA ILE A 361 -14.16 -5.64 -25.15
C ILE A 361 -15.26 -6.39 -24.38
N GLU A 362 -15.09 -6.51 -23.08
CA GLU A 362 -16.10 -7.12 -22.18
C GLU A 362 -17.11 -6.05 -21.75
N ALA A 363 -18.13 -5.83 -22.57
CA ALA A 363 -19.09 -4.73 -22.40
C ALA A 363 -19.81 -4.73 -21.04
N GLU A 364 -20.07 -5.91 -20.44
CA GLU A 364 -20.72 -6.00 -19.14
C GLU A 364 -19.82 -5.45 -18.01
N LEU A 365 -18.52 -5.75 -18.03
CA LEU A 365 -17.56 -5.26 -17.05
C LEU A 365 -17.25 -3.77 -17.22
N GLU A 366 -17.25 -3.29 -18.46
CA GLU A 366 -17.15 -1.86 -18.75
C GLU A 366 -18.33 -1.08 -18.18
N THR A 367 -19.54 -1.60 -18.37
CA THR A 367 -20.76 -1.02 -17.83
C THR A 367 -20.68 -0.93 -16.31
N MET A 368 -20.31 -2.02 -15.61
CA MET A 368 -20.15 -2.00 -14.15
C MET A 368 -19.18 -0.94 -13.66
N LEU A 369 -18.00 -0.84 -14.29
CA LEU A 369 -16.99 0.15 -13.91
C LEU A 369 -17.46 1.57 -14.18
N THR A 370 -18.01 1.83 -15.38
CA THR A 370 -18.46 3.16 -15.78
C THR A 370 -19.67 3.63 -14.97
N GLU A 371 -20.68 2.79 -14.73
CA GLU A 371 -21.83 3.12 -13.89
C GLU A 371 -21.40 3.42 -12.46
N SER A 372 -20.45 2.65 -11.89
CA SER A 372 -19.92 2.91 -10.55
C SER A 372 -19.17 4.24 -10.48
N MET A 373 -18.41 4.61 -11.52
CA MET A 373 -17.74 5.91 -11.59
C MET A 373 -18.74 7.06 -11.82
N ASP A 374 -19.74 6.85 -12.65
CA ASP A 374 -20.75 7.87 -12.96
C ASP A 374 -21.68 8.11 -11.76
N SER A 375 -21.87 7.12 -10.88
CA SER A 375 -22.69 7.26 -9.68
C SER A 375 -22.16 8.27 -8.66
N ILE A 376 -20.87 8.64 -8.74
CA ILE A 376 -20.23 9.62 -7.83
C ILE A 376 -19.83 10.91 -8.56
N ALA A 377 -20.32 11.12 -9.79
CA ALA A 377 -19.88 12.26 -10.62
C ALA A 377 -20.20 13.62 -9.97
N GLY A 378 -21.34 13.74 -9.28
CA GLY A 378 -21.73 14.95 -8.58
C GLY A 378 -20.79 15.29 -7.43
N GLU A 379 -20.55 14.32 -6.55
CA GLU A 379 -19.66 14.45 -5.39
C GLU A 379 -18.20 14.71 -5.85
N TRP A 380 -17.80 14.15 -6.99
CA TRP A 380 -16.49 14.41 -7.56
C TRP A 380 -16.34 15.87 -8.03
N GLU A 381 -17.32 16.41 -8.73
CA GLU A 381 -17.27 17.81 -9.15
C GLU A 381 -17.27 18.77 -7.95
N ASP A 382 -18.06 18.49 -6.91
CA ASP A 382 -18.06 19.27 -5.66
C ASP A 382 -16.68 19.23 -4.98
N LEU A 383 -16.08 18.06 -4.89
CA LEU A 383 -14.74 17.86 -4.30
C LEU A 383 -13.65 18.60 -5.11
N ARG A 384 -13.71 18.55 -6.45
CA ARG A 384 -12.79 19.30 -7.34
C ARG A 384 -12.87 20.81 -7.12
N HIS A 385 -14.05 21.36 -6.91
CA HIS A 385 -14.18 22.79 -6.59
C HIS A 385 -13.45 23.17 -5.31
N ILE A 386 -13.46 22.31 -4.30
CA ILE A 386 -12.72 22.51 -3.04
C ILE A 386 -11.21 22.55 -3.34
N PHE A 387 -10.70 21.60 -4.16
CA PHE A 387 -9.28 21.57 -4.53
C PHE A 387 -8.83 22.80 -5.32
N CYS A 388 -9.64 23.24 -6.28
CA CYS A 388 -9.35 24.48 -7.00
C CYS A 388 -9.18 25.67 -6.05
N LEU A 389 -9.98 25.75 -5.00
CA LEU A 389 -9.88 26.83 -4.00
C LEU A 389 -8.64 26.70 -3.11
N LEU A 390 -8.28 25.49 -2.71
CA LEU A 390 -7.13 25.25 -1.83
C LEU A 390 -5.79 25.54 -2.51
N TYR A 391 -5.65 25.15 -3.79
CA TYR A 391 -4.36 25.22 -4.50
C TYR A 391 -4.21 26.45 -5.43
N THR A 392 -5.25 27.25 -5.63
CA THR A 392 -5.16 28.54 -6.35
C THR A 392 -4.94 29.74 -5.43
N SER A 393 -5.21 29.62 -4.12
CA SER A 393 -4.97 30.70 -3.15
C SER A 393 -3.51 30.91 -2.78
N ASP A 394 -2.64 29.93 -3.02
CA ASP A 394 -1.18 30.05 -2.74
C ASP A 394 -0.36 30.61 -3.91
N ALA A 395 -1.05 30.96 -5.02
CA ALA A 395 -0.40 31.56 -6.22
C ALA A 395 -0.63 33.09 -6.33
N ALA A 396 -1.13 33.75 -5.27
CA ALA A 396 -1.39 35.19 -5.27
C ALA A 396 -0.45 35.97 -4.32
#